data_7a5fb15535b59eac7326373f92fd51dd
#
_entry.id   7a5fb15535b59eac7326373f92fd51dd
#
_cell.length_a   1.000
_cell.length_b   1.000
_cell.length_c   1.000
_cell.angle_alpha   90.00
_cell.angle_beta   90.00
_cell.angle_gamma   90.00
#
_symmetry.space_group_name_H-M   'P 1'
#
loop_
_entity.id
_entity.type
_entity.pdbx_description
1 polymer ?
#
loop_
_entity_poly.entity_id
_entity_poly.type
_entity_poly.pdbx_seq_one_letter_code
_entity_poly.pdbx_strand_id
1 'polypeptide(L)'
;MLIGYPASGKSTYSSELAKETNSIILNRDTIGGTLKDLVKLINKDKNYILDNTNLSIKTRKIFIDKANELNIEINAIYIKSNIEDCMIRCMNRMYQKHSKIYFDGENDLSPVVLFKSRKEFEEPSLDEGFKEIKIINAHKLEFNNFNNKCVFLDIDGTLRKTDHLINKYPIKKEEVELLFDKDKMKTTLNKYVNDGYMLYGVSNQSGIGKNILSVDDVIDCMNETKRLLDIEFPISFCSHNSFPIKCYCRKPQSGLFLEAIYKYEINPFLSIMVGDRTEDKTSAKRLNMKYMTPNDFFI
;
A
#
# COMPACT_ATOMS: atom_id res chain seq x y z
N MET A 1 -4.80 2.18 -26.67
CA MET A 1 -4.95 2.99 -25.43
C MET A 1 -4.75 2.11 -24.22
N LEU A 2 -3.87 2.49 -23.29
CA LEU A 2 -3.74 1.82 -22.00
C LEU A 2 -4.72 2.41 -20.99
N ILE A 3 -5.34 1.53 -20.18
CA ILE A 3 -6.33 1.89 -19.17
C ILE A 3 -5.96 1.21 -17.86
N GLY A 4 -6.03 1.92 -16.74
CA GLY A 4 -5.77 1.33 -15.40
C GLY A 4 -5.31 2.35 -14.39
N TYR A 5 -5.27 1.96 -13.12
CA TYR A 5 -4.86 2.81 -12.03
C TYR A 5 -3.40 3.30 -12.15
N PRO A 6 -3.04 4.44 -11.56
CA PRO A 6 -1.64 4.76 -11.34
C PRO A 6 -0.91 3.59 -10.69
N ALA A 7 0.33 3.35 -11.05
CA ALA A 7 1.14 2.20 -10.60
C ALA A 7 0.58 0.81 -10.93
N SER A 8 -0.35 0.65 -11.86
CA SER A 8 -0.82 -0.67 -12.31
C SER A 8 0.17 -1.42 -13.21
N GLY A 9 1.23 -0.75 -13.69
CA GLY A 9 2.24 -1.32 -14.60
C GLY A 9 2.10 -0.88 -16.06
N LYS A 10 1.22 0.08 -16.37
CA LYS A 10 1.01 0.58 -17.75
C LYS A 10 2.28 1.00 -18.45
N SER A 11 3.12 1.82 -17.81
CA SER A 11 4.32 2.38 -18.46
C SER A 11 5.39 1.32 -18.73
N THR A 12 5.46 0.24 -17.93
CA THR A 12 6.30 -0.90 -18.24
C THR A 12 5.79 -1.60 -19.49
N TYR A 13 4.49 -1.91 -19.53
CA TYR A 13 3.85 -2.54 -20.67
C TYR A 13 3.92 -1.68 -21.94
N SER A 14 3.71 -0.36 -21.83
CA SER A 14 3.81 0.55 -23.00
C SER A 14 5.20 0.57 -23.61
N SER A 15 6.24 0.51 -22.77
CA SER A 15 7.63 0.51 -23.23
C SER A 15 7.99 -0.79 -23.98
N GLU A 16 7.48 -1.93 -23.55
CA GLU A 16 7.67 -3.22 -24.23
C GLU A 16 6.89 -3.24 -25.54
N LEU A 17 5.60 -2.91 -25.50
CA LEU A 17 4.73 -2.88 -26.66
C LEU A 17 5.23 -1.90 -27.73
N ALA A 18 5.76 -0.74 -27.34
CA ALA A 18 6.29 0.25 -28.28
C ALA A 18 7.49 -0.29 -29.08
N LYS A 19 8.36 -1.08 -28.44
CA LYS A 19 9.50 -1.73 -29.12
C LYS A 19 9.02 -2.78 -30.13
N GLU A 20 8.01 -3.57 -29.75
CA GLU A 20 7.48 -4.63 -30.61
C GLU A 20 6.72 -4.08 -31.81
N THR A 21 5.97 -2.98 -31.63
CA THR A 21 5.08 -2.42 -32.67
C THR A 21 5.63 -1.18 -33.36
N ASN A 22 6.84 -0.72 -33.01
CA ASN A 22 7.41 0.53 -33.47
C ASN A 22 6.47 1.72 -33.30
N SER A 23 5.77 1.78 -32.15
CA SER A 23 4.77 2.80 -31.85
C SER A 23 5.33 3.95 -31.04
N ILE A 24 4.76 5.13 -31.21
CA ILE A 24 5.10 6.34 -30.44
C ILE A 24 4.27 6.35 -29.14
N ILE A 25 4.94 6.45 -28.00
CA ILE A 25 4.26 6.59 -26.70
C ILE A 25 3.84 8.04 -26.49
N LEU A 26 2.56 8.28 -26.32
CA LEU A 26 1.99 9.56 -25.91
C LEU A 26 1.59 9.51 -24.43
N ASN A 27 2.44 10.12 -23.60
CA ASN A 27 2.24 10.22 -22.15
C ASN A 27 2.27 11.69 -21.74
N ARG A 28 1.22 12.14 -21.04
CA ARG A 28 1.09 13.54 -20.62
C ARG A 28 2.20 13.97 -19.66
N ASP A 29 2.61 13.10 -18.74
CA ASP A 29 3.61 13.44 -17.72
C ASP A 29 5.00 13.64 -18.35
N THR A 30 5.26 12.99 -19.50
CA THR A 30 6.53 13.11 -20.24
C THR A 30 6.50 14.26 -21.26
N ILE A 31 5.39 14.40 -21.99
CA ILE A 31 5.27 15.40 -23.08
C ILE A 31 4.86 16.77 -22.53
N GLY A 32 4.12 16.78 -21.40
CA GLY A 32 3.52 17.98 -20.85
C GLY A 32 2.19 18.36 -21.51
N GLY A 33 1.59 19.46 -21.07
CA GLY A 33 0.34 19.99 -21.61
C GLY A 33 -0.92 19.28 -21.12
N THR A 34 -1.97 19.37 -21.90
CA THR A 34 -3.27 18.79 -21.65
C THR A 34 -3.53 17.55 -22.53
N LEU A 35 -4.57 16.78 -22.21
CA LEU A 35 -5.00 15.68 -23.09
C LEU A 35 -5.37 16.15 -24.51
N LYS A 36 -5.93 17.36 -24.62
CA LYS A 36 -6.23 17.96 -25.94
C LYS A 36 -4.95 18.25 -26.75
N ASP A 37 -3.85 18.55 -26.07
CA ASP A 37 -2.59 18.78 -26.77
C ASP A 37 -1.98 17.45 -27.26
N LEU A 38 -2.11 16.37 -26.50
CA LEU A 38 -1.72 15.04 -26.97
C LEU A 38 -2.53 14.61 -28.19
N VAL A 39 -3.83 14.89 -28.23
CA VAL A 39 -4.70 14.56 -29.36
C VAL A 39 -4.24 15.23 -30.66
N LYS A 40 -3.70 16.46 -30.61
CA LYS A 40 -3.18 17.18 -31.78
C LYS A 40 -1.97 16.49 -32.42
N LEU A 41 -1.25 15.66 -31.66
CA LEU A 41 -0.08 14.92 -32.15
C LEU A 41 -0.44 13.67 -32.96
N ILE A 42 -1.71 13.22 -32.86
CA ILE A 42 -2.18 11.99 -33.52
C ILE A 42 -2.48 12.27 -34.98
N ASN A 43 -1.88 11.49 -35.88
CA ASN A 43 -2.17 11.45 -37.29
C ASN A 43 -2.27 10.00 -37.78
N LYS A 44 -2.71 9.78 -39.04
CA LYS A 44 -2.95 8.44 -39.57
C LYS A 44 -1.70 7.71 -40.07
N ASP A 45 -0.55 8.38 -40.08
CA ASP A 45 0.66 7.83 -40.68
C ASP A 45 1.56 7.08 -39.71
N LYS A 46 1.19 7.07 -38.42
CA LYS A 46 1.97 6.47 -37.33
C LYS A 46 1.08 5.70 -36.35
N ASN A 47 1.71 4.73 -35.68
CA ASN A 47 1.08 4.00 -34.58
C ASN A 47 1.38 4.69 -33.23
N TYR A 48 0.40 4.75 -32.36
CA TYR A 48 0.51 5.42 -31.07
C TYR A 48 0.05 4.54 -29.92
N ILE A 49 0.74 4.65 -28.79
CA ILE A 49 0.33 4.10 -27.51
C ILE A 49 0.00 5.26 -26.56
N LEU A 50 -1.27 5.36 -26.17
CA LEU A 50 -1.74 6.37 -25.23
C LEU A 50 -1.49 5.85 -23.81
N ASP A 51 -0.37 6.26 -23.18
CA ASP A 51 0.05 5.82 -21.83
C ASP A 51 -0.34 6.86 -20.78
N ASN A 52 -1.63 6.94 -20.49
CA ASN A 52 -2.20 7.69 -19.38
C ASN A 52 -3.09 6.76 -18.56
N THR A 53 -3.65 7.25 -17.46
CA THR A 53 -4.56 6.41 -16.63
C THR A 53 -5.87 6.08 -17.34
N ASN A 54 -6.39 7.01 -18.11
CA ASN A 54 -7.60 6.88 -18.96
C ASN A 54 -8.81 6.28 -18.19
N LEU A 55 -9.02 6.74 -16.94
CA LEU A 55 -9.90 6.10 -15.98
C LEU A 55 -11.40 6.24 -16.33
N SER A 56 -11.82 7.39 -16.86
CA SER A 56 -13.22 7.65 -17.16
C SER A 56 -13.55 7.57 -18.64
N ILE A 57 -14.78 7.21 -18.96
CA ILE A 57 -15.34 7.25 -20.32
C ILE A 57 -15.11 8.63 -20.95
N LYS A 58 -15.35 9.70 -20.18
CA LYS A 58 -15.12 11.07 -20.64
C LYS A 58 -13.69 11.31 -21.11
N THR A 59 -12.72 10.79 -20.39
CA THR A 59 -11.30 10.92 -20.75
C THR A 59 -10.97 10.12 -22.01
N ARG A 60 -11.47 8.89 -22.10
CA ARG A 60 -11.25 8.00 -23.24
C ARG A 60 -11.90 8.51 -24.52
N LYS A 61 -13.09 9.08 -24.39
CA LYS A 61 -13.87 9.63 -25.51
C LYS A 61 -13.08 10.67 -26.34
N ILE A 62 -12.24 11.49 -25.72
CA ILE A 62 -11.43 12.51 -26.41
C ILE A 62 -10.54 11.86 -27.49
N PHE A 63 -9.96 10.72 -27.20
CA PHE A 63 -9.08 9.99 -28.14
C PHE A 63 -9.88 9.13 -29.12
N ILE A 64 -11.00 8.57 -28.68
CA ILE A 64 -11.90 7.80 -29.54
C ILE A 64 -12.52 8.71 -30.62
N ASP A 65 -12.97 9.90 -30.25
CA ASP A 65 -13.50 10.88 -31.20
C ASP A 65 -12.43 11.27 -32.23
N LYS A 66 -11.14 11.42 -31.80
CA LYS A 66 -10.03 11.68 -32.72
C LYS A 66 -9.72 10.51 -33.65
N ALA A 67 -9.79 9.28 -33.16
CA ALA A 67 -9.61 8.09 -33.99
C ALA A 67 -10.71 8.02 -35.08
N ASN A 68 -11.96 8.29 -34.71
CA ASN A 68 -13.07 8.35 -35.64
C ASN A 68 -12.92 9.47 -36.70
N GLU A 69 -12.49 10.68 -36.27
CA GLU A 69 -12.18 11.80 -37.18
C GLU A 69 -11.17 11.42 -38.26
N LEU A 70 -10.14 10.68 -37.85
CA LEU A 70 -9.05 10.24 -38.73
C LEU A 70 -9.36 8.93 -39.48
N ASN A 71 -10.47 8.30 -39.20
CA ASN A 71 -10.85 6.97 -39.70
C ASN A 71 -9.78 5.92 -39.44
N ILE A 72 -9.25 5.89 -38.19
CA ILE A 72 -8.27 4.91 -37.69
C ILE A 72 -8.86 4.10 -36.54
N GLU A 73 -8.39 2.87 -36.39
CA GLU A 73 -8.85 1.99 -35.33
C GLU A 73 -8.19 2.32 -33.99
N ILE A 74 -8.92 2.16 -32.89
CA ILE A 74 -8.42 2.30 -31.56
C ILE A 74 -8.76 1.05 -30.73
N ASN A 75 -7.74 0.44 -30.12
CA ASN A 75 -7.84 -0.71 -29.23
C ASN A 75 -7.58 -0.28 -27.79
N ALA A 76 -8.25 -0.91 -26.84
CA ALA A 76 -7.99 -0.74 -25.41
C ALA A 76 -7.18 -1.91 -24.87
N ILE A 77 -6.23 -1.60 -23.97
CA ILE A 77 -5.54 -2.58 -23.14
C ILE A 77 -5.76 -2.17 -21.69
N TYR A 78 -6.61 -2.93 -21.01
CA TYR A 78 -6.93 -2.70 -19.62
C TYR A 78 -5.98 -3.49 -18.72
N ILE A 79 -5.10 -2.78 -18.01
CA ILE A 79 -4.23 -3.37 -16.99
C ILE A 79 -5.02 -3.47 -15.69
N LYS A 80 -5.66 -4.61 -15.49
CA LYS A 80 -6.54 -4.88 -14.35
C LYS A 80 -5.71 -5.11 -13.09
N SER A 81 -5.91 -4.26 -12.09
CA SER A 81 -5.27 -4.35 -10.77
C SER A 81 -6.21 -3.82 -9.72
N ASN A 82 -6.14 -4.34 -8.49
CA ASN A 82 -6.79 -3.67 -7.37
C ASN A 82 -5.95 -2.47 -6.91
N ILE A 83 -6.59 -1.55 -6.18
CA ILE A 83 -5.93 -0.32 -5.74
C ILE A 83 -4.88 -0.60 -4.66
N GLU A 84 -5.09 -1.64 -3.86
CA GLU A 84 -4.20 -2.07 -2.79
C GLU A 84 -2.86 -2.56 -3.35
N ASP A 85 -2.87 -3.34 -4.43
CA ASP A 85 -1.63 -3.77 -5.11
C ASP A 85 -0.91 -2.57 -5.76
N CYS A 86 -1.66 -1.59 -6.27
CA CYS A 86 -1.07 -0.35 -6.77
C CYS A 86 -0.39 0.45 -5.66
N MET A 87 -1.00 0.51 -4.45
CA MET A 87 -0.39 1.14 -3.28
C MET A 87 0.90 0.42 -2.86
N ILE A 88 0.89 -0.92 -2.83
CA ILE A 88 2.09 -1.71 -2.51
C ILE A 88 3.22 -1.43 -3.51
N ARG A 89 2.92 -1.33 -4.81
CA ARG A 89 3.91 -0.97 -5.83
C ARG A 89 4.44 0.46 -5.68
N CYS A 90 3.58 1.42 -5.27
CA CYS A 90 4.04 2.77 -4.95
C CYS A 90 5.03 2.75 -3.78
N MET A 91 4.67 2.08 -2.69
CA MET A 91 5.53 1.93 -1.51
C MET A 91 6.85 1.22 -1.84
N ASN A 92 6.80 0.17 -2.67
CA ASN A 92 8.00 -0.51 -3.15
C ASN A 92 8.94 0.46 -3.91
N ARG A 93 8.40 1.27 -4.83
CA ARG A 93 9.21 2.27 -5.56
C ARG A 93 9.84 3.29 -4.61
N MET A 94 9.08 3.78 -3.61
CA MET A 94 9.62 4.69 -2.58
C MET A 94 10.77 4.03 -1.82
N TYR A 95 10.58 2.77 -1.39
CA TYR A 95 11.63 2.06 -0.68
C TYR A 95 12.87 1.84 -1.53
N GLN A 96 12.73 1.44 -2.80
CA GLN A 96 13.85 1.27 -3.73
C GLN A 96 14.61 2.58 -3.98
N LYS A 97 13.91 3.70 -3.97
CA LYS A 97 14.51 5.03 -4.21
C LYS A 97 15.15 5.63 -2.97
N HIS A 98 14.52 5.48 -1.80
CA HIS A 98 14.87 6.21 -0.58
C HIS A 98 15.30 5.31 0.59
N SER A 99 15.21 3.98 0.47
CA SER A 99 15.33 3.00 1.55
C SER A 99 14.34 3.22 2.71
N LYS A 100 13.25 3.94 2.42
CA LYS A 100 12.14 4.26 3.34
C LYS A 100 10.84 4.40 2.56
N ILE A 101 9.73 4.15 3.22
CA ILE A 101 8.39 4.42 2.67
C ILE A 101 7.92 5.77 3.20
N TYR A 102 8.27 6.78 2.43
CA TYR A 102 8.08 8.17 2.79
C TYR A 102 7.46 8.90 1.57
N PHE A 103 6.47 9.74 1.82
CA PHE A 103 5.84 10.55 0.79
C PHE A 103 6.41 11.97 0.88
N ASP A 104 7.24 12.36 -0.09
CA ASP A 104 7.88 13.68 -0.14
C ASP A 104 7.02 14.79 -0.80
N GLY A 105 5.90 14.38 -1.40
CA GLY A 105 4.96 15.31 -2.03
C GLY A 105 5.31 15.76 -3.45
N GLU A 106 6.54 15.62 -3.89
CA GLU A 106 6.98 16.13 -5.21
C GLU A 106 7.09 15.03 -6.27
N ASN A 107 7.65 13.89 -5.91
CA ASN A 107 7.98 12.83 -6.87
C ASN A 107 7.22 11.53 -6.62
N ASP A 108 6.49 11.43 -5.54
CA ASP A 108 5.80 10.22 -5.13
C ASP A 108 4.28 10.36 -5.22
N LEU A 109 3.63 9.28 -5.61
CA LEU A 109 2.19 9.24 -5.75
C LEU A 109 1.51 9.21 -4.37
N SER A 110 0.70 10.21 -4.06
CA SER A 110 -0.08 10.26 -2.83
C SER A 110 -1.14 9.15 -2.76
N PRO A 111 -1.39 8.52 -1.59
CA PRO A 111 -2.52 7.60 -1.40
C PRO A 111 -3.86 8.22 -1.79
N VAL A 112 -4.01 9.54 -1.61
CA VAL A 112 -5.23 10.28 -1.97
C VAL A 112 -5.51 10.20 -3.47
N VAL A 113 -4.48 10.29 -4.31
CA VAL A 113 -4.62 10.17 -5.77
C VAL A 113 -5.13 8.78 -6.15
N LEU A 114 -4.63 7.73 -5.51
CA LEU A 114 -5.11 6.37 -5.74
C LEU A 114 -6.57 6.18 -5.32
N PHE A 115 -6.97 6.70 -4.16
CA PHE A 115 -8.37 6.67 -3.73
C PHE A 115 -9.30 7.46 -4.66
N LYS A 116 -8.84 8.61 -5.16
CA LYS A 116 -9.55 9.39 -6.16
C LYS A 116 -9.69 8.61 -7.46
N SER A 117 -8.61 8.02 -7.93
CA SER A 117 -8.60 7.18 -9.14
C SER A 117 -9.60 6.03 -9.06
N ARG A 118 -9.75 5.39 -7.90
CA ARG A 118 -10.75 4.33 -7.69
C ARG A 118 -12.19 4.84 -7.84
N LYS A 119 -12.47 6.08 -7.40
CA LYS A 119 -13.80 6.69 -7.55
C LYS A 119 -14.09 7.11 -8.98
N GLU A 120 -13.08 7.48 -9.74
CA GLU A 120 -13.19 7.96 -11.12
C GLU A 120 -13.17 6.83 -12.15
N PHE A 121 -12.82 5.61 -11.73
CA PHE A 121 -12.66 4.49 -12.65
C PHE A 121 -14.01 3.98 -13.15
N GLU A 122 -14.15 3.95 -14.47
CA GLU A 122 -15.23 3.33 -15.23
C GLU A 122 -14.63 2.22 -16.09
N GLU A 123 -15.13 0.99 -15.95
CA GLU A 123 -14.61 -0.15 -16.71
C GLU A 123 -14.82 0.08 -18.23
N PRO A 124 -13.79 -0.18 -19.07
CA PRO A 124 -13.92 0.06 -20.50
C PRO A 124 -14.90 -0.91 -21.15
N SER A 125 -15.70 -0.42 -22.09
CA SER A 125 -16.68 -1.16 -22.88
C SER A 125 -16.48 -0.95 -24.37
N LEU A 126 -16.83 -1.95 -25.18
CA LEU A 126 -16.83 -1.84 -26.65
C LEU A 126 -17.80 -0.77 -27.15
N ASP A 127 -18.89 -0.50 -26.40
CA ASP A 127 -19.86 0.56 -26.70
C ASP A 127 -19.26 1.97 -26.72
N GLU A 128 -18.06 2.15 -26.15
CA GLU A 128 -17.35 3.43 -26.24
C GLU A 128 -16.78 3.70 -27.64
N GLY A 129 -16.62 2.66 -28.48
CA GLY A 129 -16.04 2.74 -29.82
C GLY A 129 -14.67 2.10 -29.96
N PHE A 130 -14.23 1.31 -29.01
CA PHE A 130 -13.04 0.47 -29.19
C PHE A 130 -13.33 -0.68 -30.15
N LYS A 131 -12.36 -1.01 -31.02
CA LYS A 131 -12.43 -2.20 -31.87
C LYS A 131 -12.25 -3.48 -31.04
N GLU A 132 -11.34 -3.45 -30.08
CA GLU A 132 -11.01 -4.58 -29.20
C GLU A 132 -10.61 -4.07 -27.81
N ILE A 133 -10.92 -4.87 -26.78
CA ILE A 133 -10.47 -4.65 -25.40
C ILE A 133 -9.71 -5.88 -24.94
N LYS A 134 -8.40 -5.75 -24.77
CA LYS A 134 -7.55 -6.78 -24.15
C LYS A 134 -7.41 -6.51 -22.65
N ILE A 135 -7.74 -7.51 -21.82
CA ILE A 135 -7.57 -7.41 -20.34
C ILE A 135 -6.31 -8.15 -19.96
N ILE A 136 -5.44 -7.47 -19.23
CA ILE A 136 -4.19 -8.01 -18.67
C ILE A 136 -4.24 -7.87 -17.16
N ASN A 137 -4.14 -9.00 -16.44
CA ASN A 137 -4.03 -8.96 -14.99
C ASN A 137 -2.61 -8.50 -14.61
N ALA A 138 -2.54 -7.42 -13.81
CA ALA A 138 -1.26 -6.94 -13.32
C ALA A 138 -0.64 -7.97 -12.36
N HIS A 139 0.67 -8.21 -12.49
CA HIS A 139 1.40 -9.06 -11.56
C HIS A 139 1.35 -8.50 -10.15
N LYS A 140 1.12 -9.36 -9.16
CA LYS A 140 1.29 -8.99 -7.76
C LYS A 140 2.76 -8.86 -7.42
N LEU A 141 3.07 -7.98 -6.47
CA LEU A 141 4.42 -7.95 -5.91
C LEU A 141 4.58 -9.18 -5.01
N GLU A 142 5.62 -9.95 -5.26
CA GLU A 142 5.93 -11.17 -4.52
C GLU A 142 7.24 -11.00 -3.74
N PHE A 143 7.32 -11.65 -2.60
CA PHE A 143 8.48 -11.63 -1.68
C PHE A 143 9.09 -13.04 -1.57
N ASN A 144 9.02 -13.81 -2.65
CA ASN A 144 9.41 -15.24 -2.66
C ASN A 144 10.91 -15.46 -2.40
N ASN A 145 11.73 -14.44 -2.61
CA ASN A 145 13.18 -14.50 -2.35
C ASN A 145 13.54 -14.25 -0.88
N PHE A 146 12.57 -13.83 -0.05
CA PHE A 146 12.77 -13.59 1.36
C PHE A 146 12.41 -14.84 2.18
N ASN A 147 13.24 -15.21 3.14
CA ASN A 147 13.11 -16.47 3.88
C ASN A 147 12.81 -16.27 5.38
N ASN A 148 13.04 -15.08 5.92
CA ASN A 148 12.81 -14.82 7.33
C ASN A 148 11.31 -14.73 7.62
N LYS A 149 10.90 -15.23 8.77
CA LYS A 149 9.51 -15.17 9.22
C LYS A 149 9.38 -14.28 10.44
N CYS A 150 8.24 -13.61 10.56
CA CYS A 150 8.00 -12.61 11.59
C CYS A 150 6.62 -12.76 12.23
N VAL A 151 6.54 -12.52 13.53
CA VAL A 151 5.30 -12.20 14.20
C VAL A 151 5.21 -10.69 14.29
N PHE A 152 4.36 -10.08 13.48
CA PHE A 152 4.00 -8.68 13.59
C PHE A 152 2.97 -8.52 14.70
N LEU A 153 3.25 -7.62 15.63
CA LEU A 153 2.44 -7.40 16.83
C LEU A 153 1.84 -5.99 16.80
N ASP A 154 0.54 -5.86 16.83
CA ASP A 154 -0.05 -4.60 17.27
C ASP A 154 0.26 -4.39 18.77
N ILE A 155 0.20 -3.14 19.22
CA ILE A 155 0.61 -2.79 20.58
C ILE A 155 -0.63 -2.57 21.46
N ASP A 156 -1.48 -1.61 21.08
CA ASP A 156 -2.61 -1.14 21.86
C ASP A 156 -3.83 -2.06 21.72
N GLY A 157 -4.21 -2.78 22.78
CA GLY A 157 -5.25 -3.81 22.75
C GLY A 157 -4.73 -5.19 22.34
N THR A 158 -3.42 -5.33 22.15
CA THR A 158 -2.75 -6.59 21.79
C THR A 158 -1.67 -6.98 22.80
N LEU A 159 -0.68 -6.15 23.03
CA LEU A 159 0.33 -6.38 24.06
C LEU A 159 0.00 -5.69 25.38
N ARG A 160 -0.64 -4.52 25.31
CA ARG A 160 -1.00 -3.72 26.48
C ARG A 160 -2.49 -3.39 26.48
N LYS A 161 -3.03 -3.19 27.67
CA LYS A 161 -4.43 -2.85 27.87
C LYS A 161 -4.79 -1.50 27.27
N THR A 162 -6.00 -1.42 26.75
CA THR A 162 -6.66 -0.18 26.30
C THR A 162 -8.14 -0.29 26.62
N ASP A 163 -8.79 0.84 26.76
CA ASP A 163 -10.25 0.89 26.81
C ASP A 163 -10.77 1.59 25.56
N HIS A 164 -11.21 0.81 24.61
CA HIS A 164 -11.71 1.32 23.32
C HIS A 164 -13.07 2.04 23.46
N LEU A 165 -13.84 1.74 24.52
CA LEU A 165 -15.15 2.36 24.73
C LEU A 165 -14.99 3.83 25.10
N ILE A 166 -13.98 4.14 25.93
CA ILE A 166 -13.68 5.51 26.36
C ILE A 166 -12.43 6.07 25.66
N ASN A 167 -11.90 5.37 24.64
CA ASN A 167 -10.67 5.73 23.92
C ASN A 167 -9.48 6.02 24.86
N LYS A 168 -9.38 5.26 25.95
CA LYS A 168 -8.29 5.38 26.90
C LYS A 168 -7.10 4.52 26.46
N TYR A 169 -6.01 5.17 26.15
CA TYR A 169 -4.71 4.58 25.82
C TYR A 169 -3.67 5.08 26.81
N PRO A 170 -2.61 4.32 27.12
CA PRO A 170 -1.53 4.83 27.92
C PRO A 170 -0.94 6.12 27.32
N ILE A 171 -0.92 7.18 28.10
CA ILE A 171 -0.31 8.48 27.76
C ILE A 171 1.09 8.58 28.37
N LYS A 172 1.26 7.97 29.54
CA LYS A 172 2.52 7.91 30.27
C LYS A 172 2.91 6.45 30.52
N LYS A 173 4.21 6.21 30.68
CA LYS A 173 4.74 4.86 30.92
C LYS A 173 4.17 4.18 32.18
N GLU A 174 3.83 4.97 33.21
CA GLU A 174 3.23 4.48 34.46
C GLU A 174 1.79 3.91 34.28
N GLU A 175 1.15 4.22 33.18
CA GLU A 175 -0.20 3.75 32.83
C GLU A 175 -0.16 2.45 32.00
N VAL A 176 1.04 1.98 31.63
CA VAL A 176 1.18 0.78 30.80
C VAL A 176 0.93 -0.47 31.65
N GLU A 177 -0.07 -1.24 31.23
CA GLU A 177 -0.39 -2.55 31.79
C GLU A 177 -0.43 -3.59 30.67
N LEU A 178 0.12 -4.78 30.89
CA LEU A 178 0.04 -5.88 29.93
C LEU A 178 -1.40 -6.38 29.79
N LEU A 179 -1.77 -6.80 28.57
CA LEU A 179 -3.14 -7.27 28.29
C LEU A 179 -3.46 -8.60 29.00
N PHE A 180 -2.48 -9.50 29.05
CA PHE A 180 -2.57 -10.80 29.71
C PHE A 180 -1.47 -10.97 30.77
N ASP A 181 -1.49 -12.11 31.43
CA ASP A 181 -0.43 -12.49 32.37
C ASP A 181 0.95 -12.44 31.70
N LYS A 182 1.92 -11.83 32.40
CA LYS A 182 3.27 -11.61 31.90
C LYS A 182 3.97 -12.89 31.46
N ASP A 183 3.93 -13.91 32.32
CA ASP A 183 4.69 -15.13 32.09
C ASP A 183 4.10 -15.93 30.92
N LYS A 184 2.79 -15.90 30.78
CA LYS A 184 2.07 -16.48 29.66
C LYS A 184 2.42 -15.79 28.35
N MET A 185 2.40 -14.44 28.31
CA MET A 185 2.78 -13.67 27.13
C MET A 185 4.23 -13.94 26.75
N LYS A 186 5.13 -13.87 27.71
CA LYS A 186 6.57 -14.10 27.52
C LYS A 186 6.85 -15.51 27.00
N THR A 187 6.22 -16.52 27.58
CA THR A 187 6.36 -17.92 27.15
C THR A 187 5.91 -18.09 25.71
N THR A 188 4.76 -17.52 25.34
CA THR A 188 4.24 -17.60 23.97
C THR A 188 5.18 -16.92 22.99
N LEU A 189 5.62 -15.69 23.28
CA LEU A 189 6.53 -14.94 22.39
C LEU A 189 7.87 -15.67 22.22
N ASN A 190 8.46 -16.16 23.32
CA ASN A 190 9.71 -16.93 23.28
C ASN A 190 9.58 -18.23 22.49
N LYS A 191 8.43 -18.90 22.53
CA LYS A 191 8.16 -20.08 21.67
C LYS A 191 8.31 -19.71 20.19
N TYR A 192 7.70 -18.61 19.74
CA TYR A 192 7.85 -18.18 18.34
C TYR A 192 9.28 -17.77 18.01
N VAL A 193 9.99 -17.10 18.93
CA VAL A 193 11.42 -16.78 18.75
C VAL A 193 12.24 -18.05 18.58
N ASN A 194 12.03 -19.05 19.43
CA ASN A 194 12.72 -20.34 19.36
C ASN A 194 12.37 -21.11 18.08
N ASP A 195 11.16 -20.92 17.55
CA ASP A 195 10.71 -21.44 16.24
C ASP A 195 11.27 -20.63 15.05
N GLY A 196 12.16 -19.65 15.31
CA GLY A 196 12.87 -18.85 14.32
C GLY A 196 12.05 -17.67 13.77
N TYR A 197 11.01 -17.21 14.46
CA TYR A 197 10.31 -15.97 14.12
C TYR A 197 11.01 -14.76 14.74
N MET A 198 11.16 -13.71 13.95
CA MET A 198 11.43 -12.38 14.46
C MET A 198 10.16 -11.80 15.08
N LEU A 199 10.28 -10.98 16.12
CA LEU A 199 9.18 -10.18 16.65
C LEU A 199 9.31 -8.74 16.14
N TYR A 200 8.19 -8.12 15.73
CA TYR A 200 8.19 -6.74 15.24
C TYR A 200 6.87 -6.04 15.59
N GLY A 201 6.94 -4.94 16.34
CA GLY A 201 5.77 -4.14 16.70
C GLY A 201 5.34 -3.17 15.58
N VAL A 202 4.03 -3.07 15.34
CA VAL A 202 3.44 -2.15 14.34
C VAL A 202 2.23 -1.45 14.92
N SER A 203 2.32 -0.13 15.19
CA SER A 203 1.26 0.61 15.89
C SER A 203 0.77 1.85 15.15
N ASN A 204 -0.50 2.19 15.36
CA ASN A 204 -1.13 3.45 14.91
C ASN A 204 -1.21 4.44 16.08
N GLN A 205 -0.34 5.46 16.10
CA GLN A 205 -0.23 6.44 17.18
C GLN A 205 -0.75 7.83 16.75
N SER A 206 -2.04 7.91 16.42
CA SER A 206 -2.66 9.17 15.95
C SER A 206 -2.74 10.26 17.02
N GLY A 207 -2.50 9.95 18.27
CA GLY A 207 -2.39 10.94 19.36
C GLY A 207 -1.31 11.97 19.12
N ILE A 208 -0.20 11.58 18.45
CA ILE A 208 0.89 12.48 18.05
C ILE A 208 0.36 13.51 17.03
N GLY A 209 -0.24 13.04 15.96
CA GLY A 209 -0.79 13.94 14.92
C GLY A 209 -1.92 14.85 15.40
N LYS A 210 -2.55 14.53 16.54
CA LYS A 210 -3.58 15.34 17.20
C LYS A 210 -3.01 16.25 18.29
N ASN A 211 -1.70 16.25 18.51
CA ASN A 211 -1.00 16.95 19.59
C ASN A 211 -1.50 16.58 21.01
N ILE A 212 -1.95 15.34 21.19
CA ILE A 212 -2.36 14.77 22.49
C ILE A 212 -1.16 14.13 23.18
N LEU A 213 -0.24 13.56 22.40
CA LEU A 213 0.96 12.86 22.85
C LEU A 213 2.18 13.42 22.11
N SER A 214 3.30 13.48 22.79
CA SER A 214 4.60 13.67 22.13
C SER A 214 5.12 12.35 21.55
N VAL A 215 6.13 12.44 20.70
CA VAL A 215 6.85 11.25 20.21
C VAL A 215 7.54 10.53 21.37
N ASP A 216 8.11 11.29 22.30
CA ASP A 216 8.84 10.74 23.46
C ASP A 216 7.89 9.99 24.40
N ASP A 217 6.67 10.49 24.66
CA ASP A 217 5.66 9.78 25.46
C ASP A 217 5.33 8.42 24.85
N VAL A 218 5.19 8.36 23.52
CA VAL A 218 4.90 7.11 22.81
C VAL A 218 6.07 6.15 22.90
N ILE A 219 7.31 6.64 22.72
CA ILE A 219 8.52 5.82 22.84
C ILE A 219 8.67 5.28 24.27
N ASP A 220 8.43 6.11 25.27
CA ASP A 220 8.49 5.70 26.68
C ASP A 220 7.47 4.61 27.00
N CYS A 221 6.23 4.76 26.55
CA CYS A 221 5.20 3.73 26.71
C CYS A 221 5.55 2.42 25.96
N MET A 222 6.18 2.49 24.79
CA MET A 222 6.63 1.32 24.05
C MET A 222 7.80 0.61 24.74
N ASN A 223 8.76 1.38 25.25
CA ASN A 223 9.87 0.84 26.02
C ASN A 223 9.39 0.18 27.31
N GLU A 224 8.41 0.79 28.00
CA GLU A 224 7.80 0.21 29.17
C GLU A 224 7.06 -1.11 28.85
N THR A 225 6.35 -1.19 27.72
CA THR A 225 5.73 -2.42 27.27
C THR A 225 6.76 -3.54 27.09
N LYS A 226 7.90 -3.27 26.45
CA LYS A 226 8.99 -4.23 26.28
C LYS A 226 9.61 -4.63 27.63
N ARG A 227 9.84 -3.64 28.51
CA ARG A 227 10.39 -3.87 29.86
C ARG A 227 9.47 -4.78 30.70
N LEU A 228 8.17 -4.55 30.66
CA LEU A 228 7.20 -5.39 31.37
C LEU A 228 7.16 -6.82 30.83
N LEU A 229 7.26 -6.99 29.49
CA LEU A 229 7.37 -8.30 28.85
C LEU A 229 8.72 -8.98 29.08
N ASP A 230 9.75 -8.21 29.41
CA ASP A 230 11.14 -8.66 29.49
C ASP A 230 11.60 -9.30 28.17
N ILE A 231 11.25 -8.66 27.04
CA ILE A 231 11.63 -9.05 25.68
C ILE A 231 11.92 -7.79 24.85
N GLU A 232 13.05 -7.79 24.15
CA GLU A 232 13.43 -6.72 23.24
C GLU A 232 13.07 -7.06 21.79
N PHE A 233 12.39 -6.13 21.11
CA PHE A 233 12.08 -6.20 19.68
C PHE A 233 11.85 -4.80 19.10
N PRO A 234 12.08 -4.60 17.80
CA PRO A 234 11.83 -3.33 17.15
C PRO A 234 10.33 -3.02 17.05
N ILE A 235 9.99 -1.73 17.20
CA ILE A 235 8.62 -1.24 17.03
C ILE A 235 8.65 -0.05 16.08
N SER A 236 7.76 -0.06 15.09
CA SER A 236 7.48 1.09 14.23
C SER A 236 6.04 1.57 14.43
N PHE A 237 5.84 2.86 14.33
CA PHE A 237 4.51 3.44 14.49
C PHE A 237 4.21 4.57 13.51
N CYS A 238 2.93 4.72 13.20
CA CYS A 238 2.41 5.83 12.42
C CYS A 238 1.97 6.97 13.36
N SER A 239 2.60 8.13 13.22
CA SER A 239 2.28 9.35 13.99
C SER A 239 1.20 10.23 13.34
N HIS A 240 0.72 9.89 12.15
CA HIS A 240 -0.22 10.74 11.41
C HIS A 240 -1.65 10.66 11.94
N ASN A 241 -2.43 11.72 11.67
CA ASN A 241 -3.87 11.76 11.97
C ASN A 241 -4.61 10.57 11.34
N SER A 242 -5.68 10.14 12.03
CA SER A 242 -6.52 9.04 11.55
C SER A 242 -7.34 9.40 10.31
N PHE A 243 -7.71 10.66 10.16
CA PHE A 243 -8.49 11.16 9.05
C PHE A 243 -8.12 12.61 8.70
N PRO A 244 -8.07 12.98 7.40
CA PRO A 244 -8.05 12.10 6.24
C PRO A 244 -6.75 11.28 6.17
N ILE A 245 -6.83 10.03 5.64
CA ILE A 245 -5.65 9.19 5.46
C ILE A 245 -4.81 9.75 4.31
N LYS A 246 -3.64 10.30 4.66
CA LYS A 246 -2.70 10.91 3.69
C LYS A 246 -1.34 10.21 3.63
N CYS A 247 -1.12 9.19 4.45
CA CYS A 247 0.14 8.45 4.54
C CYS A 247 -0.02 6.99 4.13
N TYR A 248 1.10 6.35 3.83
CA TYR A 248 1.17 4.92 3.56
C TYR A 248 1.46 4.06 4.80
N CYS A 249 1.87 4.69 5.92
CA CYS A 249 2.30 3.97 7.12
C CYS A 249 1.14 3.53 8.03
N ARG A 250 0.01 4.27 8.07
CA ARG A 250 -1.09 3.97 8.97
C ARG A 250 -1.84 2.71 8.57
N LYS A 251 -1.91 1.68 9.45
CA LYS A 251 -2.79 0.52 9.26
C LYS A 251 -4.22 0.96 8.96
N PRO A 252 -4.92 0.41 7.94
CA PRO A 252 -4.57 -0.81 7.23
C PRO A 252 -3.63 -0.64 6.02
N GLN A 253 -2.93 0.50 5.86
CA GLN A 253 -1.88 0.61 4.85
C GLN A 253 -0.66 -0.21 5.26
N SER A 254 0.10 -0.69 4.26
CA SER A 254 1.15 -1.67 4.47
C SER A 254 2.55 -1.08 4.67
N GLY A 255 2.69 0.26 4.77
CA GLY A 255 3.99 0.92 4.75
C GLY A 255 4.95 0.48 5.86
N LEU A 256 4.49 0.46 7.12
CA LEU A 256 5.33 0.02 8.24
C LEU A 256 5.76 -1.45 8.12
N PHE A 257 4.87 -2.28 7.60
CA PHE A 257 5.20 -3.70 7.34
C PHE A 257 6.23 -3.84 6.24
N LEU A 258 6.06 -3.12 5.12
CA LEU A 258 6.97 -3.19 3.97
C LEU A 258 8.37 -2.69 4.31
N GLU A 259 8.51 -1.66 5.14
CA GLU A 259 9.81 -1.24 5.65
C GLU A 259 10.52 -2.37 6.42
N ALA A 260 9.80 -3.05 7.32
CA ALA A 260 10.34 -4.20 8.04
C ALA A 260 10.64 -5.37 7.10
N ILE A 261 9.74 -5.67 6.17
CA ILE A 261 9.87 -6.74 5.17
C ILE A 261 11.16 -6.58 4.37
N TYR A 262 11.42 -5.39 3.83
CA TYR A 262 12.65 -5.13 3.08
C TYR A 262 13.90 -5.10 3.95
N LYS A 263 13.81 -4.45 5.10
CA LYS A 263 14.97 -4.30 6.01
C LYS A 263 15.47 -5.62 6.56
N TYR A 264 14.55 -6.54 6.84
CA TYR A 264 14.86 -7.81 7.49
C TYR A 264 14.60 -9.04 6.60
N GLU A 265 14.38 -8.82 5.29
CA GLU A 265 14.12 -9.88 4.30
C GLU A 265 13.02 -10.87 4.75
N ILE A 266 11.91 -10.29 5.28
CA ILE A 266 10.79 -11.05 5.83
C ILE A 266 9.90 -11.54 4.69
N ASN A 267 9.57 -12.82 4.69
CA ASN A 267 8.55 -13.39 3.83
C ASN A 267 7.17 -13.26 4.49
N PRO A 268 6.27 -12.43 3.95
CA PRO A 268 4.94 -12.24 4.54
C PRO A 268 4.09 -13.52 4.57
N PHE A 269 4.25 -14.41 3.58
CA PHE A 269 3.50 -15.68 3.52
C PHE A 269 3.85 -16.63 4.67
N LEU A 270 5.06 -16.50 5.24
CA LEU A 270 5.52 -17.28 6.38
C LEU A 270 5.28 -16.56 7.71
N SER A 271 4.68 -15.36 7.67
CA SER A 271 4.58 -14.47 8.81
C SER A 271 3.16 -14.38 9.36
N ILE A 272 3.06 -13.88 10.58
CA ILE A 272 1.81 -13.78 11.33
C ILE A 272 1.60 -12.32 11.72
N MET A 273 0.37 -11.82 11.60
CA MET A 273 -0.07 -10.57 12.23
C MET A 273 -0.98 -10.88 13.40
N VAL A 274 -0.62 -10.38 14.56
CA VAL A 274 -1.44 -10.44 15.78
C VAL A 274 -1.98 -9.06 16.10
N GLY A 275 -3.31 -8.93 16.21
CA GLY A 275 -3.95 -7.65 16.49
C GLY A 275 -5.42 -7.79 16.85
N ASP A 276 -5.98 -6.77 17.47
CA ASP A 276 -7.36 -6.77 17.98
C ASP A 276 -8.36 -6.07 17.03
N ARG A 277 -7.85 -5.36 15.98
CA ARG A 277 -8.67 -4.51 15.14
C ARG A 277 -8.81 -5.02 13.71
N THR A 278 -9.88 -4.53 13.06
CA THR A 278 -10.14 -4.77 11.63
C THR A 278 -9.00 -4.27 10.74
N GLU A 279 -8.31 -3.20 11.14
CA GLU A 279 -7.14 -2.65 10.42
C GLU A 279 -5.99 -3.64 10.39
N ASP A 280 -5.76 -4.38 11.48
CA ASP A 280 -4.72 -5.40 11.58
C ASP A 280 -5.02 -6.58 10.66
N LYS A 281 -6.26 -7.09 10.74
CA LYS A 281 -6.76 -8.14 9.87
C LYS A 281 -6.67 -7.75 8.38
N THR A 282 -7.02 -6.49 8.07
CA THR A 282 -6.96 -5.98 6.70
C THR A 282 -5.52 -5.86 6.21
N SER A 283 -4.59 -5.40 7.06
CA SER A 283 -3.16 -5.36 6.74
C SER A 283 -2.60 -6.75 6.46
N ALA A 284 -2.92 -7.72 7.32
CA ALA A 284 -2.54 -9.12 7.12
C ALA A 284 -3.03 -9.66 5.77
N LYS A 285 -4.31 -9.44 5.45
CA LYS A 285 -4.90 -9.86 4.17
C LYS A 285 -4.19 -9.25 2.96
N ARG A 286 -3.83 -7.96 3.01
CA ARG A 286 -3.16 -7.26 1.91
C ARG A 286 -1.78 -7.81 1.62
N LEU A 287 -1.09 -8.29 2.65
CA LEU A 287 0.25 -8.86 2.56
C LEU A 287 0.27 -10.39 2.55
N ASN A 288 -0.91 -11.04 2.51
CA ASN A 288 -1.06 -12.50 2.56
C ASN A 288 -0.41 -13.14 3.81
N MET A 289 -0.42 -12.44 4.94
CA MET A 289 0.01 -12.97 6.24
C MET A 289 -1.13 -13.73 6.92
N LYS A 290 -0.78 -14.71 7.76
CA LYS A 290 -1.73 -15.28 8.71
C LYS A 290 -2.15 -14.21 9.72
N TYR A 291 -3.43 -14.14 10.05
CA TYR A 291 -3.96 -13.26 11.10
C TYR A 291 -4.40 -14.07 12.30
N MET A 292 -4.09 -13.58 13.50
CA MET A 292 -4.57 -14.11 14.78
C MET A 292 -5.05 -12.97 15.67
N THR A 293 -6.10 -13.21 16.45
CA THR A 293 -6.48 -12.30 17.53
C THR A 293 -5.51 -12.47 18.72
N PRO A 294 -5.42 -11.48 19.64
CA PRO A 294 -4.62 -11.64 20.85
C PRO A 294 -5.02 -12.87 21.68
N ASN A 295 -6.32 -13.17 21.76
CA ASN A 295 -6.80 -14.36 22.46
C ASN A 295 -6.32 -15.65 21.79
N ASP A 296 -6.44 -15.76 20.45
CA ASP A 296 -5.99 -16.94 19.72
C ASP A 296 -4.47 -17.15 19.79
N PHE A 297 -3.71 -16.07 20.01
CA PHE A 297 -2.27 -16.11 20.03
C PHE A 297 -1.70 -16.38 21.43
N PHE A 298 -2.29 -15.78 22.48
CA PHE A 298 -1.79 -15.85 23.86
C PHE A 298 -2.54 -16.82 24.76
N ILE A 299 -3.74 -17.31 24.40
CA ILE A 299 -4.57 -18.21 25.19
C ILE A 299 -4.65 -19.58 24.56
#